data_620017642e04ebabbb3287fbc5ed1fb6
#
_entry.id   620017642e04ebabbb3287fbc5ed1fb6
#
_cell.length_a   1.000
_cell.length_b   1.000
_cell.length_c   1.000
_cell.angle_alpha   90.00
_cell.angle_beta   90.00
_cell.angle_gamma   90.00
#
_symmetry.space_group_name_H-M   'P 1'
#
loop_
_entity.id
_entity.type
_entity.pdbx_description
1 polymer ?
#
loop_
_entity_poly.entity_id
_entity_poly.type
_entity_poly.pdbx_seq_one_letter_code
_entity_poly.pdbx_strand_id
1 'polypeptide(L)'
;MLRFQPKLGAWSIVALLIMTLMLGACGDTTNTTAPTTVAASAATTAATTTAATTAKTSSAATTAPSGSKAGATVYPLTVTDDAKRSVKFEKMPSKIASLSPGTTELLYALDLGDRVVGVDEYSDYPAEAKQKEKVGGYKETNIERVVSLSTDLVLAAGITSKQLISSLEARGLTVLILNPSNLAGVLANIKLLAQVTNVPDKGNVVAADFQKKLDDVAAKIKGAKAQPRVFYELDPTLFTIAPGSFVDDMLQKAGGQNIVTDATNPYPQLNQEAVIAKDPEVILLGDDSAGTDTPEKIMARPGWSNISAIKNKRVYVLEASLVSRPGPRAALGVENIAKTLYPDLFK
;
A
#
# COMPACT_ATOMS: atom_id res chain seq x y z
N MET A 1 56.19 -0.73 18.35
CA MET A 1 56.46 0.66 17.99
C MET A 1 56.35 0.83 16.50
N LEU A 2 55.22 1.33 16.02
CA LEU A 2 55.10 1.98 14.71
C LEU A 2 53.88 2.90 14.81
N ARG A 3 54.15 4.19 14.82
CA ARG A 3 53.19 5.28 14.83
C ARG A 3 52.65 5.47 13.39
N PHE A 4 51.35 5.44 13.21
CA PHE A 4 50.70 5.98 12.00
C PHE A 4 50.08 7.33 12.35
N GLN A 5 50.56 8.36 11.66
CA GLN A 5 49.97 9.69 11.68
C GLN A 5 48.87 9.85 10.61
N PRO A 6 47.78 10.59 10.85
CA PRO A 6 46.82 10.90 9.82
C PRO A 6 47.27 12.15 9.02
N LYS A 7 47.22 12.04 7.69
CA LYS A 7 47.41 13.17 6.80
C LYS A 7 46.12 13.99 6.72
N LEU A 8 46.17 15.23 7.19
CA LEU A 8 45.23 16.28 6.88
C LEU A 8 45.40 16.69 5.41
N GLY A 9 44.33 16.61 4.64
CA GLY A 9 44.23 17.20 3.33
C GLY A 9 43.22 18.33 3.38
N ALA A 10 43.72 19.57 3.40
CA ALA A 10 42.97 20.80 3.29
C ALA A 10 42.40 20.96 1.87
N TRP A 11 41.13 21.30 1.76
CA TRP A 11 40.63 22.06 0.61
C TRP A 11 39.74 23.16 1.10
N SER A 12 40.31 24.35 0.90
CA SER A 12 39.76 25.66 1.22
C SER A 12 38.87 26.16 0.11
N ILE A 13 37.76 26.80 0.49
CA ILE A 13 37.23 28.10 0.06
C ILE A 13 37.11 28.35 -1.46
N VAL A 14 35.89 28.46 -1.97
CA VAL A 14 35.49 29.55 -2.88
C VAL A 14 34.11 30.04 -2.48
N ALA A 15 34.11 31.17 -1.79
CA ALA A 15 32.98 32.12 -1.71
C ALA A 15 33.23 33.20 -2.77
N LEU A 16 32.22 33.59 -3.51
CA LEU A 16 31.97 35.01 -3.90
C LEU A 16 30.80 35.09 -4.88
N LEU A 17 29.71 35.68 -4.40
CA LEU A 17 29.15 36.96 -4.85
C LEU A 17 28.81 37.08 -6.35
N ILE A 18 27.49 37.13 -6.68
CA ILE A 18 26.98 38.18 -7.57
C ILE A 18 25.57 38.57 -7.13
N MET A 19 25.46 39.77 -6.62
CA MET A 19 24.26 40.57 -6.36
C MET A 19 24.12 41.52 -7.55
N THR A 20 23.03 41.45 -8.29
CA THR A 20 22.63 42.57 -9.16
C THR A 20 21.14 42.79 -9.11
N LEU A 21 20.81 43.98 -8.65
CA LEU A 21 19.54 44.69 -8.75
C LEU A 21 19.10 44.83 -10.21
N MET A 22 17.81 44.74 -10.49
CA MET A 22 17.10 45.62 -11.42
C MET A 22 15.69 45.91 -10.89
N LEU A 23 15.48 47.18 -10.60
CA LEU A 23 14.19 47.86 -10.41
C LEU A 23 13.59 48.20 -11.78
N GLY A 24 12.25 48.29 -11.81
CA GLY A 24 11.48 48.99 -12.85
C GLY A 24 10.29 48.19 -13.29
N ALA A 25 9.09 48.64 -13.40
CA ALA A 25 8.39 49.90 -13.15
C ALA A 25 6.90 49.62 -13.26
N CYS A 26 6.10 50.44 -12.64
CA CYS A 26 4.64 50.53 -12.60
C CYS A 26 3.95 50.46 -13.97
N GLY A 27 2.67 49.95 -13.96
CA GLY A 27 1.69 50.17 -15.02
C GLY A 27 0.31 49.75 -14.57
N ASP A 28 -0.42 50.67 -13.93
CA ASP A 28 -1.86 50.64 -13.70
C ASP A 28 -2.62 50.64 -15.04
N THR A 29 -3.67 49.86 -15.14
CA THR A 29 -4.92 50.28 -15.75
C THR A 29 -6.09 49.43 -15.29
N THR A 30 -6.95 50.06 -14.54
CA THR A 30 -8.34 49.74 -14.24
C THR A 30 -9.16 49.55 -15.51
N ASN A 31 -10.05 48.54 -15.56
CA ASN A 31 -11.40 48.80 -16.04
C ASN A 31 -12.41 47.81 -15.50
N THR A 32 -13.40 48.35 -14.83
CA THR A 32 -14.66 47.84 -14.31
C THR A 32 -15.61 47.61 -15.47
N THR A 33 -16.38 46.52 -15.47
CA THR A 33 -17.83 46.50 -15.68
C THR A 33 -18.46 45.13 -15.46
N ALA A 34 -19.36 45.06 -14.53
CA ALA A 34 -20.46 44.06 -14.42
C ALA A 34 -21.74 44.68 -14.94
N PRO A 35 -22.92 44.02 -14.82
CA PRO A 35 -23.39 42.70 -15.29
C PRO A 35 -24.58 42.88 -16.25
N THR A 36 -25.05 41.80 -16.90
CA THR A 36 -26.39 41.81 -17.49
C THR A 36 -27.04 40.44 -17.31
N THR A 37 -28.11 40.44 -16.55
CA THR A 37 -29.19 39.48 -16.42
C THR A 37 -30.10 39.48 -17.67
N VAL A 38 -30.94 38.43 -17.73
CA VAL A 38 -32.26 38.23 -18.37
C VAL A 38 -32.20 37.09 -19.40
N ALA A 39 -33.09 36.12 -19.52
CA ALA A 39 -34.40 35.81 -18.96
C ALA A 39 -34.77 34.37 -19.32
N ALA A 40 -35.66 33.82 -18.57
CA ALA A 40 -36.31 32.53 -18.79
C ALA A 40 -37.22 32.56 -20.03
N SER A 41 -37.38 31.40 -20.71
CA SER A 41 -38.63 31.12 -21.45
C SER A 41 -38.98 29.64 -21.32
N ALA A 42 -40.25 29.45 -21.02
CA ALA A 42 -40.90 28.19 -20.67
C ALA A 42 -41.47 27.46 -21.89
N ALA A 43 -41.57 26.16 -21.69
CA ALA A 43 -42.64 25.25 -22.14
C ALA A 43 -43.04 25.18 -23.63
N THR A 44 -43.01 23.94 -24.14
CA THR A 44 -44.25 23.39 -24.74
C THR A 44 -44.15 21.87 -24.84
N THR A 45 -45.18 21.24 -24.30
CA THR A 45 -45.54 19.83 -24.35
C THR A 45 -46.04 19.45 -25.76
N ALA A 46 -45.59 18.31 -26.29
CA ALA A 46 -46.37 17.58 -27.30
C ALA A 46 -46.16 16.07 -27.10
N ALA A 47 -47.24 15.45 -26.68
CA ALA A 47 -47.45 14.02 -26.73
C ALA A 47 -47.80 13.59 -28.15
N THR A 48 -47.24 12.52 -28.66
CA THR A 48 -47.87 11.79 -29.80
C THR A 48 -47.63 10.29 -29.63
N THR A 49 -48.68 9.60 -29.81
CA THR A 49 -49.07 8.24 -29.55
C THR A 49 -48.54 7.25 -30.60
N THR A 50 -48.15 6.06 -30.12
CA THR A 50 -48.36 4.71 -30.65
C THR A 50 -47.98 4.32 -32.09
N ALA A 51 -47.08 3.35 -32.21
CA ALA A 51 -47.32 2.19 -33.09
C ALA A 51 -46.45 0.98 -32.60
N ALA A 52 -47.12 -0.06 -32.15
CA ALA A 52 -46.54 -1.37 -31.86
C ALA A 52 -46.31 -2.11 -33.18
N THR A 53 -45.06 -2.49 -33.44
CA THR A 53 -44.71 -3.45 -34.49
C THR A 53 -44.10 -4.68 -33.83
N THR A 54 -44.86 -5.77 -33.85
CA THR A 54 -44.46 -7.11 -33.46
C THR A 54 -43.43 -7.66 -34.45
N ALA A 55 -42.19 -7.70 -34.07
CA ALA A 55 -41.14 -8.47 -34.79
C ALA A 55 -40.99 -9.84 -34.12
N LYS A 56 -41.26 -10.89 -34.89
CA LYS A 56 -41.00 -12.27 -34.56
C LYS A 56 -39.49 -12.49 -34.30
N THR A 57 -39.12 -12.80 -33.07
CA THR A 57 -37.78 -13.19 -32.72
C THR A 57 -37.57 -14.65 -33.09
N SER A 58 -36.76 -14.88 -34.12
CA SER A 58 -36.20 -16.20 -34.45
C SER A 58 -35.17 -16.56 -33.38
N SER A 59 -35.50 -17.56 -32.58
CA SER A 59 -34.58 -18.14 -31.60
C SER A 59 -33.49 -18.93 -32.34
N ALA A 60 -32.30 -18.32 -32.54
CA ALA A 60 -31.12 -19.06 -32.89
C ALA A 60 -30.58 -19.71 -31.61
N ALA A 61 -30.64 -21.02 -31.54
CA ALA A 61 -30.04 -21.82 -30.48
C ALA A 61 -28.52 -21.65 -30.58
N THR A 62 -27.94 -20.80 -29.71
CA THR A 62 -26.50 -20.77 -29.49
C THR A 62 -26.14 -21.97 -28.65
N THR A 63 -25.46 -22.94 -29.27
CA THR A 63 -24.82 -24.04 -28.59
C THR A 63 -23.80 -23.51 -27.59
N ALA A 64 -24.14 -23.62 -26.29
CA ALA A 64 -23.20 -23.33 -25.22
C ALA A 64 -22.01 -24.29 -25.29
N PRO A 65 -20.74 -23.82 -25.14
CA PRO A 65 -19.62 -24.71 -25.02
C PRO A 65 -19.75 -25.49 -23.73
N SER A 66 -19.89 -26.81 -23.88
CA SER A 66 -19.95 -27.79 -22.80
C SER A 66 -18.62 -27.81 -22.07
N GLY A 67 -18.64 -27.56 -20.73
CA GLY A 67 -17.50 -27.90 -19.87
C GLY A 67 -16.77 -26.75 -19.16
N SER A 68 -17.39 -25.59 -18.93
CA SER A 68 -16.82 -24.61 -18.00
C SER A 68 -17.07 -25.07 -16.56
N LYS A 69 -15.99 -25.35 -15.82
CA LYS A 69 -16.03 -25.54 -14.37
C LYS A 69 -16.70 -24.33 -13.75
N ALA A 70 -17.77 -24.51 -12.97
CA ALA A 70 -18.44 -23.39 -12.31
C ALA A 70 -17.40 -22.58 -11.51
N GLY A 71 -17.21 -21.28 -11.85
CA GLY A 71 -16.22 -20.41 -11.23
C GLY A 71 -14.98 -20.09 -12.07
N ALA A 72 -14.75 -20.74 -13.22
CA ALA A 72 -13.59 -20.45 -14.06
C ALA A 72 -13.68 -19.04 -14.69
N THR A 73 -12.56 -18.31 -14.70
CA THR A 73 -12.45 -17.00 -15.35
C THR A 73 -12.50 -17.13 -16.87
N VAL A 74 -13.31 -16.30 -17.50
CA VAL A 74 -13.40 -16.22 -18.97
C VAL A 74 -12.51 -15.08 -19.47
N TYR A 75 -11.70 -15.35 -20.51
CA TYR A 75 -10.87 -14.37 -21.18
C TYR A 75 -11.41 -14.09 -22.60
N PRO A 76 -11.22 -12.86 -23.13
CA PRO A 76 -10.50 -11.74 -22.55
C PRO A 76 -11.20 -11.17 -21.32
N LEU A 77 -10.39 -10.84 -20.28
CA LEU A 77 -10.86 -10.25 -19.03
C LEU A 77 -10.33 -8.82 -18.92
N THR A 78 -11.17 -7.88 -18.54
CA THR A 78 -10.75 -6.52 -18.20
C THR A 78 -11.04 -6.25 -16.73
N VAL A 79 -10.06 -5.75 -16.00
CA VAL A 79 -10.17 -5.41 -14.59
C VAL A 79 -9.69 -3.98 -14.33
N THR A 80 -10.08 -3.41 -13.20
CA THR A 80 -9.55 -2.12 -12.72
C THR A 80 -8.55 -2.39 -11.60
N ASP A 81 -7.32 -1.90 -11.72
CA ASP A 81 -6.30 -2.00 -10.71
C ASP A 81 -6.39 -0.91 -9.63
N ASP A 82 -5.54 -0.98 -8.61
CA ASP A 82 -5.56 -0.01 -7.50
C ASP A 82 -5.18 1.42 -7.93
N ALA A 83 -4.44 1.57 -9.04
CA ALA A 83 -4.18 2.87 -9.65
C ALA A 83 -5.33 3.38 -10.53
N LYS A 84 -6.50 2.70 -10.52
CA LYS A 84 -7.69 3.01 -11.31
C LYS A 84 -7.47 2.89 -12.83
N ARG A 85 -6.50 2.07 -13.25
CA ARG A 85 -6.26 1.77 -14.64
C ARG A 85 -7.10 0.57 -15.09
N SER A 86 -7.56 0.60 -16.33
CA SER A 86 -8.20 -0.55 -16.98
C SER A 86 -7.10 -1.45 -17.55
N VAL A 87 -7.00 -2.68 -17.06
CA VAL A 87 -6.01 -3.66 -17.48
C VAL A 87 -6.72 -4.84 -18.15
N LYS A 88 -6.34 -5.12 -19.41
CA LYS A 88 -6.92 -6.21 -20.21
C LYS A 88 -5.99 -7.42 -20.23
N PHE A 89 -6.56 -8.57 -20.00
CA PHE A 89 -5.91 -9.88 -20.09
C PHE A 89 -6.54 -10.66 -21.26
N GLU A 90 -5.80 -10.87 -22.33
CA GLU A 90 -6.28 -11.66 -23.47
C GLU A 90 -6.37 -13.16 -23.15
N LYS A 91 -5.53 -13.62 -22.24
CA LYS A 91 -5.45 -14.99 -21.76
C LYS A 91 -5.00 -15.03 -20.31
N MET A 92 -5.12 -16.20 -19.67
CA MET A 92 -4.62 -16.44 -18.32
C MET A 92 -3.11 -16.24 -18.25
N PRO A 93 -2.60 -15.41 -17.31
CA PRO A 93 -1.17 -15.26 -17.07
C PRO A 93 -0.53 -16.57 -16.59
N SER A 94 0.63 -16.90 -17.14
CA SER A 94 1.36 -18.13 -16.85
C SER A 94 2.76 -17.90 -16.27
N LYS A 95 3.37 -16.77 -16.55
CA LYS A 95 4.71 -16.36 -16.07
C LYS A 95 4.65 -14.99 -15.45
N ILE A 96 4.77 -14.96 -14.13
CA ILE A 96 4.50 -13.77 -13.33
C ILE A 96 5.80 -13.28 -12.68
N ALA A 97 6.12 -12.00 -12.87
CA ALA A 97 7.14 -11.31 -12.08
C ALA A 97 6.47 -10.44 -11.00
N SER A 98 6.99 -10.49 -9.79
CA SER A 98 6.49 -9.75 -8.64
C SER A 98 7.52 -8.72 -8.18
N LEU A 99 7.15 -7.43 -8.16
CA LEU A 99 8.04 -6.32 -7.83
C LEU A 99 7.87 -5.84 -6.37
N SER A 100 7.25 -6.65 -5.51
CA SER A 100 7.16 -6.32 -4.09
C SER A 100 6.94 -7.57 -3.22
N PRO A 101 7.39 -7.57 -1.95
CA PRO A 101 7.17 -8.70 -1.05
C PRO A 101 5.69 -9.05 -0.83
N GLY A 102 4.82 -8.05 -0.66
CA GLY A 102 3.39 -8.29 -0.43
C GLY A 102 2.69 -9.00 -1.60
N THR A 103 3.03 -8.63 -2.85
CA THR A 103 2.48 -9.30 -4.04
C THR A 103 3.09 -10.69 -4.25
N THR A 104 4.36 -10.88 -3.87
CA THR A 104 4.99 -12.22 -3.85
C THR A 104 4.29 -13.14 -2.87
N GLU A 105 4.08 -12.69 -1.64
CA GLU A 105 3.35 -13.47 -0.62
C GLU A 105 1.93 -13.82 -1.07
N LEU A 106 1.27 -12.91 -1.77
CA LEU A 106 -0.07 -13.14 -2.30
C LEU A 106 -0.08 -14.23 -3.39
N LEU A 107 0.90 -14.24 -4.30
CA LEU A 107 1.04 -15.29 -5.30
C LEU A 107 1.21 -16.66 -4.66
N TYR A 108 2.07 -16.78 -3.65
CA TYR A 108 2.26 -18.06 -2.96
C TYR A 108 1.04 -18.47 -2.14
N ALA A 109 0.34 -17.54 -1.51
CA ALA A 109 -0.91 -17.84 -0.79
C ALA A 109 -2.00 -18.38 -1.72
N LEU A 110 -1.98 -18.00 -3.01
CA LEU A 110 -2.88 -18.48 -4.05
C LEU A 110 -2.38 -19.77 -4.75
N ASP A 111 -1.32 -20.41 -4.24
CA ASP A 111 -0.67 -21.59 -4.84
C ASP A 111 -0.13 -21.34 -6.26
N LEU A 112 0.32 -20.11 -6.54
CA LEU A 112 0.85 -19.72 -7.84
C LEU A 112 2.39 -19.68 -7.89
N GLY A 113 3.06 -20.25 -6.90
CA GLY A 113 4.53 -20.26 -6.78
C GLY A 113 5.24 -20.78 -8.04
N ASP A 114 4.68 -21.79 -8.72
CA ASP A 114 5.22 -22.35 -9.96
C ASP A 114 5.15 -21.37 -11.14
N ARG A 115 4.22 -20.40 -11.11
CA ARG A 115 4.10 -19.37 -12.14
C ARG A 115 5.01 -18.15 -11.86
N VAL A 116 5.59 -18.05 -10.67
CA VAL A 116 6.51 -16.96 -10.30
C VAL A 116 7.85 -17.23 -10.97
N VAL A 117 8.21 -16.40 -11.95
CA VAL A 117 9.46 -16.48 -12.70
C VAL A 117 10.52 -15.49 -12.21
N GLY A 118 10.11 -14.41 -11.52
CA GLY A 118 11.02 -13.42 -10.95
C GLY A 118 10.39 -12.68 -9.79
N VAL A 119 11.21 -12.27 -8.83
CA VAL A 119 10.79 -11.52 -7.65
C VAL A 119 11.76 -10.36 -7.38
N ASP A 120 11.28 -9.35 -6.65
CA ASP A 120 12.15 -8.28 -6.16
C ASP A 120 13.18 -8.78 -5.12
N GLU A 121 14.18 -7.95 -4.81
CA GLU A 121 15.27 -8.34 -3.90
C GLU A 121 14.81 -8.59 -2.45
N TYR A 122 13.71 -7.94 -2.03
CA TYR A 122 13.18 -8.00 -0.67
C TYR A 122 12.14 -9.11 -0.47
N SER A 123 11.78 -9.83 -1.52
CA SER A 123 10.86 -10.98 -1.44
C SER A 123 11.56 -12.19 -0.84
N ASP A 124 11.30 -12.45 0.43
CA ASP A 124 11.94 -13.48 1.26
C ASP A 124 10.96 -14.48 1.89
N TYR A 125 9.67 -14.29 1.68
CA TYR A 125 8.62 -15.17 2.19
C TYR A 125 7.64 -15.59 1.07
N PRO A 126 7.24 -16.87 1.04
CA PRO A 126 7.79 -17.98 1.83
C PRO A 126 9.25 -18.28 1.43
N ALA A 127 9.89 -19.25 2.11
CA ALA A 127 11.30 -19.54 1.90
C ALA A 127 11.66 -19.85 0.42
N GLU A 128 10.72 -20.43 -0.32
CA GLU A 128 10.85 -20.76 -1.75
C GLU A 128 10.98 -19.49 -2.63
N ALA A 129 10.43 -18.36 -2.21
CA ALA A 129 10.55 -17.09 -2.93
C ALA A 129 12.01 -16.60 -3.00
N LYS A 130 12.83 -16.95 -1.98
CA LYS A 130 14.26 -16.60 -1.99
C LYS A 130 15.05 -17.25 -3.12
N GLN A 131 14.54 -18.38 -3.64
CA GLN A 131 15.20 -19.15 -4.69
C GLN A 131 14.80 -18.68 -6.09
N LYS A 132 13.80 -17.79 -6.20
CA LYS A 132 13.37 -17.24 -7.48
C LYS A 132 14.38 -16.21 -8.00
N GLU A 133 14.42 -16.07 -9.32
CA GLU A 133 15.27 -15.10 -9.99
C GLU A 133 15.00 -13.68 -9.46
N LYS A 134 16.08 -12.93 -9.14
CA LYS A 134 15.96 -11.56 -8.68
C LYS A 134 15.94 -10.60 -9.88
N VAL A 135 14.92 -9.75 -9.91
CA VAL A 135 14.70 -8.78 -11.00
C VAL A 135 15.00 -7.34 -10.57
N GLY A 136 15.68 -7.16 -9.44
CA GLY A 136 16.01 -5.85 -8.88
C GLY A 136 15.00 -5.37 -7.86
N GLY A 137 15.27 -4.22 -7.22
CA GLY A 137 14.39 -3.58 -6.25
C GLY A 137 13.36 -2.66 -6.91
N TYR A 138 12.47 -2.08 -6.11
CA TYR A 138 11.40 -1.19 -6.58
C TYR A 138 11.90 0.11 -7.24
N LYS A 139 13.12 0.54 -6.96
CA LYS A 139 13.76 1.71 -7.60
C LYS A 139 14.52 1.34 -8.86
N GLU A 140 15.09 0.16 -8.90
CA GLU A 140 16.06 -0.28 -9.91
C GLU A 140 15.70 -1.67 -10.44
N THR A 141 14.45 -1.82 -10.91
CA THR A 141 14.01 -3.06 -11.55
C THR A 141 14.73 -3.22 -12.89
N ASN A 142 15.35 -4.38 -13.09
CA ASN A 142 16.01 -4.75 -14.34
C ASN A 142 14.95 -5.23 -15.37
N ILE A 143 14.49 -4.31 -16.21
CA ILE A 143 13.46 -4.57 -17.24
C ILE A 143 13.89 -5.66 -18.19
N GLU A 144 15.15 -5.65 -18.65
CA GLU A 144 15.68 -6.67 -19.58
C GLU A 144 15.62 -8.06 -18.94
N ARG A 145 15.90 -8.14 -17.63
CA ARG A 145 15.77 -9.40 -16.90
C ARG A 145 14.33 -9.87 -16.85
N VAL A 146 13.40 -8.98 -16.53
CA VAL A 146 11.95 -9.31 -16.52
C VAL A 146 11.50 -9.84 -17.89
N VAL A 147 11.94 -9.19 -18.99
CA VAL A 147 11.62 -9.62 -20.35
C VAL A 147 12.26 -10.98 -20.68
N SER A 148 13.53 -11.18 -20.31
CA SER A 148 14.25 -12.44 -20.60
C SER A 148 13.64 -13.67 -19.96
N LEU A 149 12.89 -13.49 -18.84
CA LEU A 149 12.13 -14.55 -18.17
C LEU A 149 10.84 -14.93 -18.93
N SER A 150 10.57 -14.28 -20.07
CA SER A 150 9.32 -14.44 -20.84
C SER A 150 8.07 -14.15 -19.99
N THR A 151 8.17 -13.15 -19.12
CA THR A 151 7.09 -12.70 -18.24
C THR A 151 5.88 -12.23 -19.06
N ASP A 152 4.68 -12.62 -18.67
CA ASP A 152 3.42 -12.18 -19.28
C ASP A 152 2.58 -11.30 -18.34
N LEU A 153 2.86 -11.32 -17.03
CA LEU A 153 2.27 -10.43 -16.03
C LEU A 153 3.33 -9.92 -15.07
N VAL A 154 3.35 -8.62 -14.87
CA VAL A 154 4.13 -7.96 -13.81
C VAL A 154 3.19 -7.44 -12.73
N LEU A 155 3.38 -7.87 -11.48
CA LEU A 155 2.70 -7.30 -10.32
C LEU A 155 3.56 -6.18 -9.75
N ALA A 156 3.02 -4.96 -9.76
CA ALA A 156 3.67 -3.77 -9.23
C ALA A 156 2.97 -3.28 -7.96
N ALA A 157 3.73 -2.66 -7.04
CA ALA A 157 3.20 -1.97 -5.87
C ALA A 157 3.04 -0.46 -6.12
N GLY A 158 2.37 0.26 -5.21
CA GLY A 158 2.16 1.69 -5.34
C GLY A 158 3.44 2.54 -5.31
N ILE A 159 4.53 2.00 -4.76
CA ILE A 159 5.86 2.64 -4.76
C ILE A 159 6.58 2.51 -6.12
N THR A 160 6.08 1.68 -7.03
CA THR A 160 6.67 1.51 -8.36
C THR A 160 6.44 2.78 -9.18
N SER A 161 7.50 3.38 -9.71
CA SER A 161 7.40 4.64 -10.43
C SER A 161 6.57 4.51 -11.72
N LYS A 162 5.84 5.56 -12.07
CA LYS A 162 5.05 5.59 -13.32
C LYS A 162 5.92 5.36 -14.55
N GLN A 163 7.16 5.86 -14.53
CA GLN A 163 8.11 5.67 -15.63
C GLN A 163 8.50 4.20 -15.79
N LEU A 164 8.76 3.49 -14.69
CA LEU A 164 9.07 2.06 -14.73
C LEU A 164 7.88 1.27 -15.28
N ILE A 165 6.66 1.57 -14.82
CA ILE A 165 5.43 0.95 -15.34
C ILE A 165 5.31 1.16 -16.86
N SER A 166 5.42 2.41 -17.33
CA SER A 166 5.35 2.71 -18.76
C SER A 166 6.46 2.02 -19.57
N SER A 167 7.66 1.89 -19.01
CA SER A 167 8.76 1.20 -19.67
C SER A 167 8.53 -0.31 -19.79
N LEU A 168 7.91 -0.94 -18.79
CA LEU A 168 7.50 -2.35 -18.83
C LEU A 168 6.40 -2.57 -19.89
N GLU A 169 5.39 -1.70 -19.91
CA GLU A 169 4.28 -1.76 -20.88
C GLU A 169 4.77 -1.54 -22.32
N ALA A 170 5.74 -0.64 -22.54
CA ALA A 170 6.37 -0.42 -23.85
C ALA A 170 7.13 -1.66 -24.38
N ARG A 171 7.49 -2.61 -23.51
CA ARG A 171 8.06 -3.92 -23.87
C ARG A 171 6.99 -5.00 -24.07
N GLY A 172 5.70 -4.63 -24.09
CA GLY A 172 4.58 -5.55 -24.29
C GLY A 172 4.20 -6.35 -23.04
N LEU A 173 4.67 -5.98 -21.86
CA LEU A 173 4.33 -6.64 -20.60
C LEU A 173 3.00 -6.09 -20.06
N THR A 174 2.13 -6.98 -19.59
CA THR A 174 0.94 -6.55 -18.85
C THR A 174 1.33 -6.23 -17.41
N VAL A 175 1.03 -5.02 -16.94
CA VAL A 175 1.32 -4.57 -15.57
C VAL A 175 0.03 -4.38 -14.80
N LEU A 176 -0.10 -5.07 -13.65
CA LEU A 176 -1.20 -4.92 -12.69
C LEU A 176 -0.67 -4.31 -11.40
N ILE A 177 -1.23 -3.18 -10.99
CA ILE A 177 -0.83 -2.48 -9.76
C ILE A 177 -1.73 -2.93 -8.62
N LEU A 178 -1.11 -3.51 -7.57
CA LEU A 178 -1.75 -3.85 -6.31
C LEU A 178 -1.18 -2.95 -5.21
N ASN A 179 -1.98 -2.01 -4.74
CA ASN A 179 -1.58 -1.01 -3.74
C ASN A 179 -2.72 -0.74 -2.75
N PRO A 180 -3.07 -1.72 -1.92
CA PRO A 180 -4.16 -1.56 -0.98
C PRO A 180 -3.77 -0.56 0.12
N SER A 181 -4.64 0.42 0.37
CA SER A 181 -4.46 1.42 1.43
C SER A 181 -5.00 0.98 2.80
N ASN A 182 -5.67 -0.17 2.84
CA ASN A 182 -6.27 -0.74 4.05
C ASN A 182 -6.49 -2.25 3.90
N LEU A 183 -6.91 -2.92 4.96
CA LEU A 183 -7.14 -4.37 5.00
C LEU A 183 -8.27 -4.83 4.07
N ALA A 184 -9.29 -4.00 3.87
CA ALA A 184 -10.35 -4.30 2.90
C ALA A 184 -9.80 -4.31 1.46
N GLY A 185 -8.86 -3.44 1.15
CA GLY A 185 -8.12 -3.43 -0.12
C GLY A 185 -7.29 -4.70 -0.32
N VAL A 186 -6.63 -5.20 0.73
CA VAL A 186 -5.92 -6.49 0.67
C VAL A 186 -6.89 -7.62 0.30
N LEU A 187 -8.05 -7.66 0.95
CA LEU A 187 -9.09 -8.65 0.67
C LEU A 187 -9.58 -8.55 -0.79
N ALA A 188 -9.76 -7.33 -1.30
CA ALA A 188 -10.12 -7.11 -2.70
C ALA A 188 -9.02 -7.60 -3.66
N ASN A 189 -7.75 -7.35 -3.34
CA ASN A 189 -6.61 -7.77 -4.16
C ASN A 189 -6.40 -9.30 -4.17
N ILE A 190 -6.68 -9.98 -3.05
CA ILE A 190 -6.72 -11.45 -3.02
C ILE A 190 -7.71 -11.97 -4.07
N LYS A 191 -8.93 -11.43 -4.09
CA LYS A 191 -9.98 -11.85 -5.03
C LYS A 191 -9.66 -11.45 -6.47
N LEU A 192 -9.15 -10.23 -6.67
CA LEU A 192 -8.77 -9.72 -7.99
C LEU A 192 -7.68 -10.58 -8.63
N LEU A 193 -6.58 -10.84 -7.91
CA LEU A 193 -5.49 -11.64 -8.43
C LEU A 193 -5.93 -13.09 -8.68
N ALA A 194 -6.73 -13.66 -7.80
CA ALA A 194 -7.30 -15.00 -7.99
C ALA A 194 -8.18 -15.09 -9.25
N GLN A 195 -8.97 -14.05 -9.54
CA GLN A 195 -9.75 -13.95 -10.77
C GLN A 195 -8.82 -13.85 -11.99
N VAL A 196 -7.87 -12.91 -11.99
CA VAL A 196 -6.93 -12.69 -13.10
C VAL A 196 -6.09 -13.93 -13.42
N THR A 197 -5.79 -14.76 -12.43
CA THR A 197 -4.96 -15.95 -12.57
C THR A 197 -5.77 -17.27 -12.67
N ASN A 198 -7.10 -17.15 -12.74
CA ASN A 198 -8.04 -18.28 -12.86
C ASN A 198 -7.95 -19.30 -11.71
N VAL A 199 -7.85 -18.80 -10.48
CA VAL A 199 -7.91 -19.60 -9.23
C VAL A 199 -8.93 -19.05 -8.23
N PRO A 200 -10.19 -18.76 -8.65
CA PRO A 200 -11.15 -18.06 -7.81
C PRO A 200 -11.52 -18.85 -6.54
N ASP A 201 -11.58 -20.19 -6.60
CA ASP A 201 -11.87 -21.02 -5.43
C ASP A 201 -10.79 -20.86 -4.36
N LYS A 202 -9.50 -20.90 -4.76
CA LYS A 202 -8.38 -20.66 -3.85
C LYS A 202 -8.42 -19.24 -3.30
N GLY A 203 -8.76 -18.26 -4.15
CA GLY A 203 -8.94 -16.87 -3.73
C GLY A 203 -10.01 -16.73 -2.64
N ASN A 204 -11.14 -17.42 -2.77
CA ASN A 204 -12.19 -17.43 -1.77
C ASN A 204 -11.72 -18.03 -0.43
N VAL A 205 -10.96 -19.12 -0.47
CA VAL A 205 -10.39 -19.75 0.74
C VAL A 205 -9.42 -18.79 1.44
N VAL A 206 -8.48 -18.19 0.70
CA VAL A 206 -7.50 -17.26 1.26
C VAL A 206 -8.19 -16.01 1.82
N ALA A 207 -9.20 -15.48 1.11
CA ALA A 207 -9.99 -14.34 1.55
C ALA A 207 -10.78 -14.64 2.84
N ALA A 208 -11.38 -15.84 2.93
CA ALA A 208 -12.12 -16.25 4.12
C ALA A 208 -11.20 -16.43 5.34
N ASP A 209 -10.02 -17.04 5.16
CA ASP A 209 -9.02 -17.18 6.22
C ASP A 209 -8.50 -15.81 6.70
N PHE A 210 -8.23 -14.89 5.77
CA PHE A 210 -7.83 -13.52 6.08
C PHE A 210 -8.90 -12.81 6.92
N GLN A 211 -10.17 -12.84 6.48
CA GLN A 211 -11.28 -12.22 7.20
C GLN A 211 -11.48 -12.84 8.57
N LYS A 212 -11.44 -14.18 8.64
CA LYS A 212 -11.58 -14.91 9.92
C LYS A 212 -10.54 -14.47 10.95
N LYS A 213 -9.27 -14.30 10.56
CA LYS A 213 -8.23 -13.83 11.48
C LYS A 213 -8.54 -12.43 12.01
N LEU A 214 -9.05 -11.53 11.17
CA LEU A 214 -9.46 -10.19 11.62
C LEU A 214 -10.66 -10.27 12.60
N ASP A 215 -11.64 -11.12 12.32
CA ASP A 215 -12.80 -11.32 13.17
C ASP A 215 -12.42 -11.94 14.51
N ASP A 216 -11.49 -12.90 14.52
CA ASP A 216 -10.96 -13.52 15.74
C ASP A 216 -10.26 -12.48 16.63
N VAL A 217 -9.47 -11.56 16.06
CA VAL A 217 -8.86 -10.45 16.80
C VAL A 217 -9.93 -9.53 17.35
N ALA A 218 -10.90 -9.10 16.53
CA ALA A 218 -11.98 -8.22 16.94
C ALA A 218 -12.79 -8.82 18.09
N ALA A 219 -13.07 -10.13 18.06
CA ALA A 219 -13.77 -10.84 19.11
C ALA A 219 -12.99 -10.84 20.44
N LYS A 220 -11.66 -11.06 20.38
CA LYS A 220 -10.79 -11.07 21.57
C LYS A 220 -10.70 -9.70 22.23
N ILE A 221 -10.51 -8.64 21.44
CA ILE A 221 -10.36 -7.27 21.97
C ILE A 221 -11.68 -6.63 22.38
N LYS A 222 -12.83 -7.24 22.07
CA LYS A 222 -14.17 -6.73 22.47
C LYS A 222 -14.29 -6.54 23.99
N GLY A 223 -13.55 -7.32 24.78
CA GLY A 223 -13.48 -7.21 26.25
C GLY A 223 -12.49 -6.15 26.76
N ALA A 224 -11.80 -5.43 25.90
CA ALA A 224 -10.85 -4.40 26.30
C ALA A 224 -11.56 -3.24 27.02
N LYS A 225 -11.00 -2.80 28.17
CA LYS A 225 -11.58 -1.72 28.98
C LYS A 225 -11.35 -0.32 28.40
N ALA A 226 -10.30 -0.16 27.61
CA ALA A 226 -9.92 1.09 26.96
C ALA A 226 -9.09 0.81 25.69
N GLN A 227 -9.08 1.78 24.79
CA GLN A 227 -8.20 1.78 23.62
C GLN A 227 -6.96 2.62 23.95
N PRO A 228 -5.76 2.02 24.03
CA PRO A 228 -4.56 2.77 24.35
C PRO A 228 -4.19 3.74 23.24
N ARG A 229 -3.72 4.95 23.62
CA ARG A 229 -3.13 5.92 22.69
C ARG A 229 -1.76 5.42 22.27
N VAL A 230 -1.54 5.32 20.97
CA VAL A 230 -0.35 4.72 20.38
C VAL A 230 0.41 5.74 19.53
N PHE A 231 1.70 5.86 19.79
CA PHE A 231 2.66 6.43 18.87
C PHE A 231 3.33 5.28 18.09
N TYR A 232 3.19 5.32 16.77
CA TYR A 232 3.87 4.38 15.89
C TYR A 232 5.06 5.10 15.25
N GLU A 233 6.26 4.70 15.59
CA GLU A 233 7.49 5.27 15.05
C GLU A 233 7.97 4.45 13.85
N LEU A 234 8.04 5.10 12.69
CA LEU A 234 8.50 4.47 11.45
C LEU A 234 10.03 4.44 11.36
N ASP A 235 10.66 5.51 11.87
CA ASP A 235 12.11 5.64 11.87
C ASP A 235 12.57 6.65 12.96
N PRO A 236 13.89 6.73 13.28
CA PRO A 236 14.43 7.59 14.34
C PRO A 236 14.18 9.09 14.12
N THR A 237 13.78 9.50 12.93
CA THR A 237 13.51 10.92 12.62
C THR A 237 12.07 11.33 12.94
N LEU A 238 11.32 10.45 13.62
CA LEU A 238 9.93 10.65 14.06
C LEU A 238 8.90 10.71 12.92
N PHE A 239 9.18 10.11 11.77
CA PHE A 239 8.10 9.78 10.86
C PHE A 239 7.15 8.79 11.53
N THR A 240 5.85 9.01 11.32
CA THR A 240 4.79 8.22 11.93
C THR A 240 3.67 7.94 10.95
N ILE A 241 2.64 7.28 11.41
CA ILE A 241 1.43 6.97 10.66
C ILE A 241 0.30 7.94 11.04
N ALA A 242 -0.60 8.17 10.09
CA ALA A 242 -1.81 8.97 10.31
C ALA A 242 -3.01 8.33 9.58
N PRO A 243 -4.24 8.84 9.79
CA PRO A 243 -5.42 8.37 9.09
C PRO A 243 -5.21 8.31 7.57
N GLY A 244 -5.62 7.19 6.97
CA GLY A 244 -5.42 6.91 5.54
C GLY A 244 -4.15 6.12 5.21
N SER A 245 -3.25 5.87 6.17
CA SER A 245 -2.16 4.92 5.99
C SER A 245 -2.62 3.48 6.24
N PHE A 246 -1.97 2.54 5.57
CA PHE A 246 -2.25 1.10 5.72
C PHE A 246 -2.06 0.63 7.18
N VAL A 247 -1.00 1.10 7.83
CA VAL A 247 -0.67 0.70 9.21
C VAL A 247 -1.64 1.32 10.22
N ASP A 248 -2.19 2.50 9.92
CA ASP A 248 -3.23 3.11 10.77
C ASP A 248 -4.52 2.26 10.78
N ASP A 249 -4.96 1.75 9.61
CA ASP A 249 -6.08 0.81 9.53
C ASP A 249 -5.81 -0.47 10.34
N MET A 250 -4.59 -1.02 10.27
CA MET A 250 -4.19 -2.16 11.08
C MET A 250 -4.23 -1.85 12.58
N LEU A 251 -3.69 -0.69 13.00
CA LEU A 251 -3.70 -0.24 14.39
C LEU A 251 -5.13 -0.10 14.92
N GLN A 252 -6.02 0.52 14.16
CA GLN A 252 -7.43 0.66 14.54
C GLN A 252 -8.12 -0.70 14.66
N LYS A 253 -7.88 -1.62 13.71
CA LYS A 253 -8.42 -3.00 13.76
C LYS A 253 -7.87 -3.81 14.93
N ALA A 254 -6.66 -3.49 15.37
CA ALA A 254 -6.05 -4.06 16.58
C ALA A 254 -6.52 -3.40 17.88
N GLY A 255 -7.40 -2.40 17.81
CA GLY A 255 -7.97 -1.70 18.98
C GLY A 255 -7.10 -0.58 19.55
N GLY A 256 -6.06 -0.14 18.83
CA GLY A 256 -5.25 1.02 19.21
C GLY A 256 -5.85 2.33 18.73
N GLN A 257 -5.59 3.42 19.44
CA GLN A 257 -5.92 4.78 19.05
C GLN A 257 -4.65 5.50 18.63
N ASN A 258 -4.55 5.89 17.36
CA ASN A 258 -3.42 6.68 16.89
C ASN A 258 -3.39 8.06 17.57
N ILE A 259 -2.21 8.51 18.04
CA ILE A 259 -2.07 9.86 18.59
C ILE A 259 -2.14 10.95 17.50
N VAL A 260 -1.96 10.60 16.23
CA VAL A 260 -2.11 11.52 15.10
C VAL A 260 -3.49 11.31 14.47
N THR A 261 -4.36 12.31 14.58
CA THR A 261 -5.76 12.21 14.15
C THR A 261 -6.14 13.19 13.06
N ASP A 262 -5.32 14.21 12.81
CA ASP A 262 -5.65 15.40 12.03
C ASP A 262 -4.66 15.72 10.89
N ALA A 263 -3.71 14.81 10.62
CA ALA A 263 -2.77 15.02 9.52
C ALA A 263 -3.40 14.69 8.15
N THR A 264 -3.13 15.54 7.17
CA THR A 264 -3.54 15.34 5.76
C THR A 264 -2.61 14.41 5.00
N ASN A 265 -1.34 14.29 5.46
CA ASN A 265 -0.38 13.34 4.95
C ASN A 265 -0.49 12.03 5.76
N PRO A 266 -0.65 10.86 5.14
CA PRO A 266 -0.73 9.58 5.86
C PRO A 266 0.58 9.18 6.57
N TYR A 267 1.70 9.83 6.27
CA TYR A 267 3.01 9.59 6.88
C TYR A 267 3.67 10.91 7.28
N PRO A 268 3.15 11.60 8.31
CA PRO A 268 3.72 12.87 8.77
C PRO A 268 4.98 12.65 9.59
N GLN A 269 5.83 13.67 9.66
CA GLN A 269 6.92 13.75 10.60
C GLN A 269 6.50 14.62 11.79
N LEU A 270 6.64 14.11 13.00
CA LEU A 270 6.42 14.89 14.24
C LEU A 270 7.74 15.45 14.76
N ASN A 271 7.64 16.42 15.66
CA ASN A 271 8.75 16.80 16.53
C ASN A 271 8.59 16.15 17.92
N GLN A 272 9.64 16.18 18.73
CA GLN A 272 9.64 15.56 20.06
C GLN A 272 8.58 16.17 20.97
N GLU A 273 8.40 17.48 20.92
CA GLU A 273 7.45 18.22 21.74
C GLU A 273 6.01 17.78 21.45
N ALA A 274 5.68 17.55 20.17
CA ALA A 274 4.37 17.06 19.78
C ALA A 274 4.10 15.65 20.31
N VAL A 275 5.08 14.75 20.27
CA VAL A 275 4.95 13.41 20.86
C VAL A 275 4.75 13.48 22.36
N ILE A 276 5.55 14.32 23.06
CA ILE A 276 5.44 14.53 24.52
C ILE A 276 4.05 15.09 24.89
N ALA A 277 3.57 16.10 24.15
CA ALA A 277 2.29 16.73 24.42
C ALA A 277 1.09 15.78 24.20
N LYS A 278 1.20 14.85 23.26
CA LYS A 278 0.16 13.84 22.96
C LYS A 278 0.18 12.66 23.94
N ASP A 279 1.22 12.52 24.74
CA ASP A 279 1.39 11.54 25.81
C ASP A 279 0.91 10.12 25.45
N PRO A 280 1.59 9.42 24.51
CA PRO A 280 1.20 8.05 24.15
C PRO A 280 1.34 7.10 25.34
N GLU A 281 0.40 6.13 25.42
CA GLU A 281 0.39 5.06 26.42
C GLU A 281 1.18 3.84 25.96
N VAL A 282 1.41 3.74 24.63
CA VAL A 282 2.21 2.69 23.98
C VAL A 282 3.01 3.31 22.85
N ILE A 283 4.26 2.88 22.70
CA ILE A 283 5.10 3.18 21.54
C ILE A 283 5.35 1.88 20.81
N LEU A 284 5.04 1.86 19.51
CA LEU A 284 5.30 0.75 18.60
C LEU A 284 6.36 1.16 17.60
N LEU A 285 7.42 0.36 17.46
CA LEU A 285 8.51 0.57 16.52
C LEU A 285 8.26 -0.32 15.31
N GLY A 286 8.06 0.30 14.15
CA GLY A 286 7.74 -0.37 12.89
C GLY A 286 8.96 -0.77 12.07
N ASP A 287 10.15 -0.31 12.46
CA ASP A 287 11.41 -0.64 11.82
C ASP A 287 12.19 -1.61 12.71
N ASP A 288 12.41 -2.83 12.20
CA ASP A 288 13.30 -3.83 12.79
C ASP A 288 14.68 -3.81 12.16
N SER A 289 14.99 -2.82 11.28
CA SER A 289 16.28 -2.71 10.63
C SER A 289 17.37 -2.48 11.66
N ALA A 290 18.03 -3.60 11.94
CA ALA A 290 19.30 -3.80 12.66
C ALA A 290 19.74 -2.66 13.60
N GLY A 291 18.99 -2.43 14.69
CA GLY A 291 19.50 -1.69 15.85
C GLY A 291 19.48 -0.16 15.74
N THR A 292 18.71 0.42 14.80
CA THR A 292 18.51 1.87 14.74
C THR A 292 17.69 2.36 15.94
N ASP A 293 16.54 1.76 16.21
CA ASP A 293 15.73 2.04 17.38
C ASP A 293 15.46 0.76 18.17
N THR A 294 15.79 0.79 19.45
CA THR A 294 15.42 -0.27 20.40
C THR A 294 14.59 0.32 21.53
N PRO A 295 13.77 -0.49 22.22
CA PRO A 295 13.01 -0.02 23.37
C PRO A 295 13.88 0.73 24.39
N GLU A 296 15.13 0.28 24.61
CA GLU A 296 16.07 0.89 25.55
C GLU A 296 16.50 2.29 25.06
N LYS A 297 16.79 2.46 23.77
CA LYS A 297 17.14 3.76 23.19
C LYS A 297 15.98 4.74 23.29
N ILE A 298 14.77 4.28 22.97
CA ILE A 298 13.54 5.10 23.07
C ILE A 298 13.29 5.50 24.54
N MET A 299 13.40 4.57 25.47
CA MET A 299 13.23 4.84 26.91
C MET A 299 14.30 5.81 27.45
N ALA A 300 15.48 5.85 26.88
CA ALA A 300 16.58 6.75 27.26
C ALA A 300 16.55 8.09 26.49
N ARG A 301 15.59 8.32 25.59
CA ARG A 301 15.54 9.53 24.75
C ARG A 301 15.32 10.77 25.62
N PRO A 302 16.16 11.83 25.49
CA PRO A 302 16.08 13.03 26.32
C PRO A 302 14.67 13.67 26.26
N GLY A 303 14.15 14.09 27.41
CA GLY A 303 12.83 14.74 27.53
C GLY A 303 11.63 13.79 27.55
N TRP A 304 11.79 12.49 27.26
CA TRP A 304 10.67 11.55 27.16
C TRP A 304 10.27 10.86 28.48
N SER A 305 11.03 11.06 29.56
CA SER A 305 10.83 10.39 30.85
C SER A 305 9.42 10.52 31.42
N ASN A 306 8.70 11.60 31.04
CA ASN A 306 7.33 11.85 31.51
C ASN A 306 6.22 11.22 30.66
N ILE A 307 6.54 10.71 29.48
CA ILE A 307 5.57 10.03 28.58
C ILE A 307 5.06 8.75 29.29
N SER A 308 3.75 8.54 29.23
CA SER A 308 3.08 7.39 29.86
C SER A 308 3.64 6.05 29.40
N ALA A 309 3.93 5.89 28.11
CA ALA A 309 4.56 4.68 27.57
C ALA A 309 5.94 4.41 28.18
N ILE A 310 6.74 5.44 28.41
CA ILE A 310 8.08 5.32 29.00
C ILE A 310 8.00 4.93 30.48
N LYS A 311 7.15 5.63 31.27
CA LYS A 311 6.92 5.31 32.69
C LYS A 311 6.48 3.87 32.89
N ASN A 312 5.61 3.38 32.01
CA ASN A 312 5.02 2.05 32.09
C ASN A 312 5.82 0.99 31.32
N LYS A 313 6.96 1.34 30.72
CA LYS A 313 7.82 0.45 29.90
C LYS A 313 7.06 -0.24 28.75
N ARG A 314 6.13 0.49 28.14
CA ARG A 314 5.30 0.00 27.02
C ARG A 314 5.86 0.50 25.68
N VAL A 315 7.08 0.08 25.38
CA VAL A 315 7.78 0.34 24.10
C VAL A 315 8.10 -1.01 23.49
N TYR A 316 7.64 -1.27 22.26
CA TYR A 316 7.73 -2.58 21.63
C TYR A 316 8.18 -2.48 20.18
N VAL A 317 9.02 -3.40 19.76
CA VAL A 317 9.34 -3.62 18.34
C VAL A 317 8.30 -4.58 17.75
N LEU A 318 7.75 -4.24 16.60
CA LEU A 318 6.87 -5.12 15.84
C LEU A 318 7.68 -5.88 14.79
N GLU A 319 7.15 -7.01 14.35
CA GLU A 319 7.70 -7.71 13.18
C GLU A 319 7.37 -6.91 11.91
N ALA A 320 8.37 -6.16 11.39
CA ALA A 320 8.19 -5.25 10.26
C ALA A 320 7.58 -5.96 9.03
N SER A 321 7.95 -7.21 8.76
CA SER A 321 7.43 -7.98 7.64
C SER A 321 5.90 -8.22 7.70
N LEU A 322 5.30 -8.20 8.89
CA LEU A 322 3.85 -8.36 9.07
C LEU A 322 3.09 -7.05 8.98
N VAL A 323 3.72 -5.92 9.34
CA VAL A 323 3.03 -4.62 9.45
C VAL A 323 3.30 -3.70 8.26
N SER A 324 4.42 -3.90 7.53
CA SER A 324 4.80 -3.05 6.40
C SER A 324 4.47 -3.63 5.02
N ARG A 325 4.02 -4.89 4.93
CA ARG A 325 3.72 -5.57 3.67
C ARG A 325 2.22 -5.74 3.48
N PRO A 326 1.59 -4.96 2.59
CA PRO A 326 0.16 -5.09 2.29
C PRO A 326 -0.13 -6.39 1.52
N GLY A 327 -0.22 -7.50 2.24
CA GLY A 327 -0.37 -8.84 1.70
C GLY A 327 -1.20 -9.74 2.63
N PRO A 328 -1.30 -11.05 2.32
CA PRO A 328 -2.17 -11.98 3.07
C PRO A 328 -1.75 -12.16 4.53
N ARG A 329 -0.49 -11.86 4.90
CA ARG A 329 -0.04 -11.91 6.29
C ARG A 329 -0.39 -10.67 7.13
N ALA A 330 -0.94 -9.62 6.53
CA ALA A 330 -1.32 -8.41 7.26
C ALA A 330 -2.33 -8.68 8.39
N ALA A 331 -3.20 -9.70 8.25
CA ALA A 331 -4.08 -10.12 9.34
C ALA A 331 -3.31 -10.64 10.56
N LEU A 332 -2.15 -11.29 10.37
CA LEU A 332 -1.23 -11.66 11.46
C LEU A 332 -0.56 -10.43 12.07
N GLY A 333 -0.29 -9.41 11.25
CA GLY A 333 0.20 -8.11 11.74
C GLY A 333 -0.81 -7.44 12.67
N VAL A 334 -2.09 -7.46 12.33
CA VAL A 334 -3.16 -6.96 13.23
C VAL A 334 -3.19 -7.76 14.55
N GLU A 335 -3.07 -9.08 14.48
CA GLU A 335 -2.99 -9.93 15.68
C GLU A 335 -1.74 -9.62 16.51
N ASN A 336 -0.58 -9.40 15.88
CA ASN A 336 0.66 -9.03 16.57
C ASN A 336 0.52 -7.70 17.30
N ILE A 337 -0.05 -6.67 16.65
CA ILE A 337 -0.34 -5.38 17.29
C ILE A 337 -1.31 -5.59 18.46
N ALA A 338 -2.43 -6.31 18.26
CA ALA A 338 -3.43 -6.53 19.30
C ALA A 338 -2.86 -7.28 20.53
N LYS A 339 -2.03 -8.30 20.33
CA LYS A 339 -1.31 -9.01 21.41
C LYS A 339 -0.40 -8.06 22.19
N THR A 340 0.25 -7.13 21.51
CA THR A 340 1.13 -6.14 22.12
C THR A 340 0.33 -5.12 22.95
N LEU A 341 -0.82 -4.68 22.45
CA LEU A 341 -1.68 -3.72 23.13
C LEU A 341 -2.41 -4.36 24.34
N TYR A 342 -2.84 -5.61 24.22
CA TYR A 342 -3.71 -6.31 25.15
C TYR A 342 -3.19 -7.72 25.51
N PRO A 343 -1.98 -7.86 26.09
CA PRO A 343 -1.37 -9.16 26.33
C PRO A 343 -2.24 -10.09 27.17
N ASP A 344 -3.07 -9.55 28.06
CA ASP A 344 -3.95 -10.35 28.93
C ASP A 344 -5.13 -10.99 28.18
N LEU A 345 -5.56 -10.45 27.05
CA LEU A 345 -6.65 -10.98 26.25
C LEU A 345 -6.20 -12.09 25.27
N PHE A 346 -4.89 -12.32 25.17
CA PHE A 346 -4.31 -13.30 24.25
C PHE A 346 -3.54 -14.42 24.97
N LYS A 347 -3.78 -14.59 26.27
CA LYS A 347 -3.24 -15.71 27.08
C LYS A 347 -3.96 -17.01 26.80
#